data_7a09366b6c45eba5d4824d8097de4b4c
#
_entry.id   7a09366b6c45eba5d4824d8097de4b4c
#
_cell.length_a   1.000
_cell.length_b   1.000
_cell.length_c   1.000
_cell.angle_alpha   90.00
_cell.angle_beta   90.00
_cell.angle_gamma   90.00
#
_symmetry.space_group_name_H-M   'P 1'
#
loop_
_entity.id
_entity.type
_entity.pdbx_description
1 polymer ?
#
loop_
_entity_poly.entity_id
_entity_poly.type
_entity_poly.pdbx_seq_one_letter_code
_entity_poly.pdbx_strand_id
1 'polypeptide(L)'
;MNTDDGVCLTLQLDIASSEPPAPGSFQHAVLVGKLAFFTALGIPDNDIFGTPIRDFIPRNFKGKASKDAWSSCGSCHNDGLSDGVTWIFATGPRRTIPSDGTFSKQNPQDLRLLNWSAIRDSITDFNNNSRAVQFGCGFASDNFDPGQCFAKGNTTLANPAIYDHGILQGGSDALDAQTLWAFAAVRPLHQPQPADTTAGQAVFAANCASCHGGPKWTKSQIFYRDNPAAVAENGATLDPGVTRLAPAPPVAATPANEFFSFTCNNLTIKYLEDVGTFDISDPLEIRDNAAASTAFGRNGFNVPSLLDINYHSPYLHRGQAQTLEAVFPLHGLGPGGSGFPPTTTIATQLTAQQQADLLVFLKSIDGTTPHFRSEGDDFRDAVRAQGTCPMPPPS
;
A
#
# COMPACT_ATOMS: atom_id res chain seq x y z
N MET A 1 41.52 2.37 -10.94
CA MET A 1 42.61 2.29 -11.92
C MET A 1 42.28 1.12 -12.83
N ASN A 2 42.16 1.37 -14.12
CA ASN A 2 42.07 0.28 -15.10
C ASN A 2 43.47 -0.33 -15.22
N THR A 3 43.59 -1.63 -15.04
CA THR A 3 44.77 -2.36 -15.46
C THR A 3 44.57 -2.73 -16.93
N ASP A 4 45.64 -2.93 -17.67
CA ASP A 4 45.62 -3.24 -19.12
C ASP A 4 44.84 -4.53 -19.48
N ASP A 5 44.46 -5.30 -18.47
CA ASP A 5 43.66 -6.54 -18.57
C ASP A 5 42.16 -6.33 -18.33
N GLY A 6 41.69 -5.07 -18.19
CA GLY A 6 40.28 -4.77 -17.98
C GLY A 6 39.75 -5.12 -16.59
N VAL A 7 40.59 -5.45 -15.65
CA VAL A 7 40.18 -5.70 -14.26
C VAL A 7 39.99 -4.38 -13.56
N CYS A 8 38.73 -4.08 -13.20
CA CYS A 8 38.39 -2.94 -12.34
C CYS A 8 38.66 -3.32 -10.90
N LEU A 9 39.74 -2.77 -10.32
CA LEU A 9 39.98 -2.88 -8.88
C LEU A 9 39.08 -1.91 -8.15
N THR A 10 38.09 -2.43 -7.44
CA THR A 10 37.27 -1.65 -6.54
C THR A 10 37.93 -1.66 -5.16
N LEU A 11 38.36 -0.50 -4.68
CA LEU A 11 38.71 -0.34 -3.28
C LEU A 11 37.39 -0.25 -2.48
N GLN A 12 37.08 -1.29 -1.74
CA GLN A 12 36.01 -1.28 -0.77
C GLN A 12 36.57 -0.77 0.56
N LEU A 13 36.05 0.38 0.98
CA LEU A 13 36.34 0.92 2.29
C LEU A 13 35.11 0.71 3.17
N ASP A 14 35.17 -0.25 4.06
CA ASP A 14 34.11 -0.50 5.03
C ASP A 14 34.30 0.45 6.22
N ILE A 15 33.49 1.50 6.28
CA ILE A 15 33.41 2.37 7.45
C ILE A 15 32.17 1.99 8.23
N ALA A 16 32.35 1.19 9.28
CA ALA A 16 31.27 0.86 10.21
C ALA A 16 30.94 2.10 11.06
N SER A 17 29.76 2.68 10.87
CA SER A 17 29.25 3.76 11.72
C SER A 17 28.49 3.23 12.95
N SER A 18 28.01 1.98 12.88
CA SER A 18 27.33 1.29 13.98
C SER A 18 27.43 -0.22 13.77
N GLU A 19 27.34 -0.99 14.85
CA GLU A 19 27.25 -2.44 14.77
C GLU A 19 25.93 -2.83 14.09
N PRO A 20 25.96 -3.67 13.05
CA PRO A 20 24.73 -4.19 12.42
C PRO A 20 23.93 -5.02 13.43
N PRO A 21 22.60 -5.05 13.33
CA PRO A 21 21.78 -5.93 14.15
C PRO A 21 22.21 -7.40 13.97
N ALA A 22 22.17 -8.16 15.06
CA ALA A 22 22.49 -9.58 15.04
C ALA A 22 21.55 -10.34 14.11
N PRO A 23 22.04 -11.27 13.28
CA PRO A 23 21.23 -12.17 12.48
C PRO A 23 20.15 -12.86 13.33
N GLY A 24 18.96 -13.03 12.79
CA GLY A 24 17.81 -13.61 13.49
C GLY A 24 17.06 -12.65 14.43
N SER A 25 17.56 -11.43 14.64
CA SER A 25 16.82 -10.41 15.40
C SER A 25 15.74 -9.72 14.55
N PHE A 26 14.73 -9.17 15.21
CA PHE A 26 13.70 -8.36 14.53
C PHE A 26 14.30 -7.18 13.76
N GLN A 27 15.25 -6.49 14.37
CA GLN A 27 15.93 -5.34 13.75
C GLN A 27 16.75 -5.77 12.52
N HIS A 28 17.32 -6.97 12.53
CA HIS A 28 17.99 -7.54 11.37
C HIS A 28 16.99 -7.80 10.24
N ALA A 29 15.83 -8.42 10.53
CA ALA A 29 14.78 -8.66 9.54
C ALA A 29 14.25 -7.35 8.93
N VAL A 30 14.05 -6.31 9.76
CA VAL A 30 13.66 -4.96 9.28
C VAL A 30 14.74 -4.37 8.36
N LEU A 31 16.01 -4.52 8.69
CA LEU A 31 17.11 -4.00 7.87
C LEU A 31 17.25 -4.76 6.54
N VAL A 32 17.04 -6.07 6.56
CA VAL A 32 16.92 -6.90 5.35
C VAL A 32 15.77 -6.44 4.47
N GLY A 33 14.63 -6.14 5.07
CA GLY A 33 13.48 -5.59 4.36
C GLY A 33 13.75 -4.24 3.69
N LYS A 34 14.48 -3.36 4.39
CA LYS A 34 14.98 -2.11 3.82
C LYS A 34 15.87 -2.38 2.60
N LEU A 35 16.82 -3.30 2.72
CA LEU A 35 17.70 -3.68 1.62
C LEU A 35 16.87 -4.15 0.41
N ALA A 36 15.92 -5.06 0.61
CA ALA A 36 15.06 -5.58 -0.45
C ALA A 36 14.19 -4.47 -1.10
N PHE A 37 13.75 -3.50 -0.31
CA PHE A 37 12.91 -2.40 -0.81
C PHE A 37 13.68 -1.40 -1.67
N PHE A 38 14.92 -1.08 -1.30
CA PHE A 38 15.75 -0.08 -1.98
C PHE A 38 16.68 -0.67 -3.03
N THR A 39 16.80 -1.99 -3.13
CA THR A 39 17.53 -2.63 -4.22
C THR A 39 16.55 -3.26 -5.20
N ALA A 40 16.85 -3.17 -6.47
CA ALA A 40 16.03 -3.86 -7.48
C ALA A 40 16.34 -5.38 -7.54
N LEU A 41 17.30 -5.83 -6.77
CA LEU A 41 17.75 -7.22 -6.72
C LEU A 41 17.05 -7.94 -5.58
N GLY A 42 16.58 -9.15 -5.83
CA GLY A 42 16.14 -10.05 -4.78
C GLY A 42 17.26 -10.36 -3.81
N ILE A 43 16.90 -10.75 -2.62
CA ILE A 43 17.82 -11.25 -1.62
C ILE A 43 17.75 -12.77 -1.57
N PRO A 44 18.82 -13.46 -1.13
CA PRO A 44 18.82 -14.93 -1.11
C PRO A 44 17.62 -15.43 -0.31
N ASP A 45 16.82 -16.29 -0.91
CA ASP A 45 15.89 -17.09 -0.16
C ASP A 45 16.65 -18.19 0.55
N ASN A 46 16.10 -18.69 1.62
CA ASN A 46 16.68 -19.64 2.56
C ASN A 46 17.79 -19.01 3.40
N ASP A 47 17.52 -18.92 4.68
CA ASP A 47 18.40 -18.42 5.73
C ASP A 47 18.78 -16.93 5.63
N ILE A 48 17.95 -16.14 4.96
CA ILE A 48 18.10 -14.68 4.91
C ILE A 48 18.15 -14.08 6.33
N PHE A 49 17.36 -14.62 7.26
CA PHE A 49 17.32 -14.14 8.64
C PHE A 49 18.50 -14.63 9.49
N GLY A 50 19.20 -15.69 9.07
CA GLY A 50 20.42 -16.19 9.71
C GLY A 50 21.70 -15.58 9.15
N THR A 51 21.65 -14.91 7.98
CA THR A 51 22.85 -14.40 7.31
C THR A 51 23.11 -12.94 7.69
N PRO A 52 24.33 -12.58 8.14
CA PRO A 52 24.69 -11.18 8.37
C PRO A 52 24.52 -10.34 7.09
N ILE A 53 23.98 -9.12 7.22
CA ILE A 53 23.71 -8.25 6.06
C ILE A 53 24.96 -7.99 5.22
N ARG A 54 26.13 -7.84 5.84
CA ARG A 54 27.39 -7.64 5.13
C ARG A 54 27.78 -8.80 4.21
N ASP A 55 27.23 -9.99 4.46
CA ASP A 55 27.55 -11.20 3.70
C ASP A 55 26.57 -11.41 2.53
N PHE A 56 25.57 -10.54 2.37
CA PHE A 56 24.71 -10.54 1.21
C PHE A 56 25.47 -10.09 -0.03
N ILE A 57 25.62 -11.01 -0.96
CA ILE A 57 26.29 -10.74 -2.25
C ILE A 57 25.22 -10.51 -3.31
N PRO A 58 25.05 -9.28 -3.83
CA PRO A 58 23.94 -8.95 -4.74
C PRO A 58 23.81 -9.87 -5.96
N ARG A 59 24.91 -10.34 -6.50
CA ARG A 59 24.92 -11.25 -7.65
C ARG A 59 24.29 -12.62 -7.40
N ASN A 60 24.17 -13.00 -6.13
CA ASN A 60 23.56 -14.27 -5.70
C ASN A 60 22.07 -14.10 -5.39
N PHE A 61 21.55 -12.88 -5.48
CA PHE A 61 20.16 -12.59 -5.15
C PHE A 61 19.25 -13.17 -6.22
N LYS A 62 18.20 -13.81 -5.75
CA LYS A 62 17.14 -14.35 -6.60
C LYS A 62 16.05 -13.29 -6.81
N GLY A 63 15.45 -13.34 -7.97
CA GLY A 63 14.39 -12.40 -8.33
C GLY A 63 14.90 -10.99 -8.61
N LYS A 64 14.01 -10.18 -9.14
CA LYS A 64 14.24 -8.77 -9.44
C LYS A 64 12.93 -8.01 -9.34
N ALA A 65 12.97 -6.82 -8.76
CA ALA A 65 11.81 -5.93 -8.72
C ALA A 65 11.38 -5.49 -10.12
N SER A 66 12.31 -5.35 -11.04
CA SER A 66 12.07 -4.92 -12.41
C SER A 66 12.95 -5.66 -13.41
N LYS A 67 12.59 -5.59 -14.70
CA LYS A 67 13.43 -6.10 -15.79
C LYS A 67 14.80 -5.42 -15.72
N ASP A 68 15.86 -6.23 -15.75
CA ASP A 68 17.25 -5.74 -15.72
C ASP A 68 17.58 -4.88 -14.49
N ALA A 69 16.78 -4.97 -13.44
CA ALA A 69 16.96 -4.25 -12.17
C ALA A 69 17.02 -2.71 -12.31
N TRP A 70 16.29 -2.13 -13.27
CA TRP A 70 16.28 -0.68 -13.53
C TRP A 70 15.51 0.11 -12.46
N SER A 71 14.61 -0.51 -11.72
CA SER A 71 13.76 0.12 -10.71
C SER A 71 13.56 -0.78 -9.50
N SER A 72 13.59 -0.20 -8.33
CA SER A 72 13.22 -0.83 -7.05
C SER A 72 11.89 -0.24 -6.53
N CYS A 73 11.37 -0.78 -5.43
CA CYS A 73 10.23 -0.17 -4.75
C CYS A 73 10.57 1.26 -4.30
N GLY A 74 11.78 1.48 -3.79
CA GLY A 74 12.26 2.80 -3.38
C GLY A 74 12.44 3.81 -4.51
N SER A 75 12.41 3.39 -5.78
CA SER A 75 12.46 4.32 -6.91
C SER A 75 11.21 5.17 -7.05
N CYS A 76 10.04 4.61 -6.67
CA CYS A 76 8.76 5.32 -6.64
C CYS A 76 8.37 5.73 -5.21
N HIS A 77 8.75 4.93 -4.22
CA HIS A 77 8.46 5.15 -2.81
C HIS A 77 9.70 5.62 -2.06
N ASN A 78 10.15 6.84 -2.32
CA ASN A 78 11.30 7.44 -1.65
C ASN A 78 11.08 7.43 -0.13
N ASP A 79 12.04 6.89 0.61
CA ASP A 79 11.93 6.68 2.07
C ASP A 79 10.66 5.94 2.53
N GLY A 80 10.06 5.14 1.62
CA GLY A 80 8.79 4.47 1.86
C GLY A 80 7.56 5.37 1.67
N LEU A 81 7.74 6.59 1.18
CA LEU A 81 6.65 7.55 1.00
C LEU A 81 6.23 7.65 -0.48
N SER A 82 6.45 8.78 -1.12
CA SER A 82 6.03 9.02 -2.50
C SER A 82 7.05 9.89 -3.24
N ASP A 83 7.24 9.59 -4.53
CA ASP A 83 8.04 10.41 -5.44
C ASP A 83 7.27 11.62 -5.99
N GLY A 84 5.97 11.75 -5.69
CA GLY A 84 5.11 12.80 -6.24
C GLY A 84 4.82 12.65 -7.75
N VAL A 85 5.24 11.55 -8.37
CA VAL A 85 5.06 11.33 -9.80
C VAL A 85 3.74 10.62 -10.09
N THR A 86 3.11 11.03 -11.18
CA THR A 86 1.99 10.30 -11.78
C THR A 86 2.50 9.41 -12.91
N TRP A 87 2.51 8.13 -12.67
CA TRP A 87 2.94 7.12 -13.62
C TRP A 87 1.81 6.75 -14.57
N ILE A 88 2.11 6.60 -15.85
CA ILE A 88 1.13 6.23 -16.88
C ILE A 88 1.25 4.73 -17.15
N PHE A 89 0.34 3.97 -16.54
CA PHE A 89 0.24 2.52 -16.76
C PHE A 89 -0.74 2.17 -17.88
N ALA A 90 -0.75 0.92 -18.29
CA ALA A 90 -1.75 0.39 -19.20
C ALA A 90 -3.18 0.53 -18.64
N THR A 91 -3.31 0.46 -17.33
CA THR A 91 -4.57 0.58 -16.59
C THR A 91 -4.97 2.01 -16.24
N GLY A 92 -4.26 3.01 -16.78
CA GLY A 92 -4.50 4.42 -16.53
C GLY A 92 -3.43 5.08 -15.65
N PRO A 93 -3.50 6.40 -15.49
CA PRO A 93 -2.54 7.17 -14.70
C PRO A 93 -2.72 6.87 -13.20
N ARG A 94 -1.62 6.70 -12.50
CA ARG A 94 -1.62 6.44 -11.05
C ARG A 94 -0.47 7.18 -10.40
N ARG A 95 -0.82 8.01 -9.44
CA ARG A 95 0.14 8.65 -8.56
C ARG A 95 0.65 7.64 -7.53
N THR A 96 1.93 7.72 -7.19
CA THR A 96 2.50 6.92 -6.11
C THR A 96 1.85 7.26 -4.77
N ILE A 97 1.36 6.24 -4.07
CA ILE A 97 0.72 6.39 -2.76
C ILE A 97 1.79 6.23 -1.67
N PRO A 98 1.89 7.14 -0.68
CA PRO A 98 2.76 6.94 0.46
C PRO A 98 2.47 5.65 1.20
N SER A 99 3.51 4.99 1.72
CA SER A 99 3.36 3.70 2.41
C SER A 99 3.25 3.81 3.94
N ASP A 100 3.27 5.02 4.49
CA ASP A 100 3.14 5.31 5.92
C ASP A 100 1.78 4.92 6.51
N GLY A 101 0.71 5.02 5.71
CA GLY A 101 -0.63 4.57 6.02
C GLY A 101 -0.93 3.12 5.63
N THR A 102 0.08 2.32 5.29
CA THR A 102 -0.13 0.90 4.91
C THR A 102 -0.61 0.08 6.09
N PHE A 103 -0.03 0.29 7.27
CA PHE A 103 -0.36 -0.40 8.51
C PHE A 103 -0.77 0.58 9.61
N SER A 104 -1.69 0.15 10.49
CA SER A 104 -1.78 0.76 11.81
C SER A 104 -0.51 0.45 12.60
N LYS A 105 0.09 1.47 13.20
CA LYS A 105 1.34 1.28 13.96
C LYS A 105 1.13 0.56 15.30
N GLN A 106 -0.09 0.53 15.78
CA GLN A 106 -0.50 -0.20 16.99
C GLN A 106 -0.88 -1.63 16.69
N ASN A 107 -1.31 -1.92 15.46
CA ASN A 107 -1.79 -3.25 15.09
C ASN A 107 -1.28 -3.61 13.66
N PRO A 108 -0.30 -4.51 13.54
CA PRO A 108 0.24 -4.93 12.26
C PRO A 108 -0.76 -5.67 11.37
N GLN A 109 -1.84 -6.20 11.94
CA GLN A 109 -2.90 -6.86 11.18
C GLN A 109 -3.90 -5.88 10.58
N ASP A 110 -3.92 -4.65 11.05
CA ASP A 110 -4.73 -3.59 10.47
C ASP A 110 -4.00 -2.98 9.25
N LEU A 111 -4.10 -3.68 8.15
CA LEU A 111 -3.50 -3.37 6.85
C LEU A 111 -4.58 -2.81 5.93
N ARG A 112 -4.27 -1.74 5.20
CA ARG A 112 -5.15 -1.25 4.14
C ARG A 112 -5.03 -2.12 2.89
N LEU A 113 -6.07 -2.13 2.05
CA LEU A 113 -5.94 -2.60 0.68
C LEU A 113 -4.97 -1.71 -0.10
N LEU A 114 -4.16 -2.30 -0.95
CA LEU A 114 -3.13 -1.60 -1.70
C LEU A 114 -3.63 -1.22 -3.10
N ASN A 115 -2.95 -0.27 -3.71
CA ASN A 115 -3.30 0.41 -4.95
C ASN A 115 -4.54 1.31 -4.83
N TRP A 116 -4.64 2.25 -5.78
CA TRP A 116 -5.84 3.07 -5.96
C TRP A 116 -7.09 2.26 -6.29
N SER A 117 -6.92 1.11 -6.92
CA SER A 117 -8.02 0.23 -7.34
C SER A 117 -8.30 -0.91 -6.36
N ALA A 118 -7.69 -0.91 -5.16
CA ALA A 118 -7.86 -1.97 -4.15
C ALA A 118 -7.72 -3.40 -4.73
N ILE A 119 -6.71 -3.63 -5.55
CA ILE A 119 -6.49 -4.93 -6.22
C ILE A 119 -5.39 -5.76 -5.57
N ARG A 120 -4.78 -5.27 -4.50
CA ARG A 120 -3.73 -5.95 -3.75
C ARG A 120 -4.03 -5.85 -2.27
N ASP A 121 -3.78 -6.91 -1.56
CA ASP A 121 -4.14 -7.03 -0.15
C ASP A 121 -2.93 -7.18 0.79
N SER A 122 -1.75 -7.33 0.23
CA SER A 122 -0.50 -7.46 0.98
C SER A 122 0.69 -7.04 0.12
N ILE A 123 1.84 -6.83 0.77
CA ILE A 123 3.10 -6.55 0.08
C ILE A 123 3.52 -7.77 -0.76
N THR A 124 3.25 -8.98 -0.27
CA THR A 124 3.49 -10.21 -1.03
C THR A 124 2.63 -10.26 -2.30
N ASP A 125 1.34 -9.95 -2.20
CA ASP A 125 0.48 -9.85 -3.38
C ASP A 125 0.93 -8.72 -4.32
N PHE A 126 1.41 -7.60 -3.77
CA PHE A 126 1.93 -6.49 -4.57
C PHE A 126 3.14 -6.90 -5.44
N ASN A 127 3.84 -7.97 -5.10
CA ASN A 127 4.90 -8.56 -5.93
C ASN A 127 4.42 -8.91 -7.35
N ASN A 128 3.12 -9.12 -7.56
CA ASN A 128 2.53 -9.28 -8.88
C ASN A 128 2.64 -8.02 -9.75
N ASN A 129 2.68 -6.83 -9.15
CA ASN A 129 2.94 -5.60 -9.89
C ASN A 129 4.37 -5.55 -10.43
N SER A 130 5.36 -6.00 -9.66
CA SER A 130 6.73 -6.14 -10.13
C SER A 130 6.82 -7.05 -11.35
N ARG A 131 6.01 -8.09 -11.40
CA ARG A 131 5.96 -9.04 -12.53
C ARG A 131 5.21 -8.48 -13.74
N ALA A 132 4.04 -7.90 -13.53
CA ALA A 132 3.15 -7.46 -14.60
C ALA A 132 3.51 -6.08 -15.16
N VAL A 133 3.93 -5.15 -14.30
CA VAL A 133 4.11 -3.73 -14.65
C VAL A 133 5.57 -3.40 -14.88
N GLN A 134 6.46 -3.92 -14.04
CA GLN A 134 7.90 -3.64 -14.09
C GLN A 134 8.69 -4.73 -14.85
N PHE A 135 8.01 -5.79 -15.29
CA PHE A 135 8.56 -6.92 -16.04
C PHE A 135 9.72 -7.62 -15.33
N GLY A 136 9.78 -7.54 -14.01
CA GLY A 136 10.70 -8.31 -13.18
C GLY A 136 10.19 -9.72 -12.89
N CYS A 137 11.01 -10.54 -12.26
CA CYS A 137 10.55 -11.84 -11.75
C CYS A 137 9.83 -11.72 -10.40
N GLY A 138 9.94 -10.55 -9.75
CA GLY A 138 9.51 -10.38 -8.36
C GLY A 138 10.48 -11.03 -7.38
N PHE A 139 10.11 -11.06 -6.12
CA PHE A 139 10.93 -11.57 -5.01
C PHE A 139 10.43 -12.89 -4.43
N ALA A 140 9.43 -13.52 -5.00
CA ALA A 140 9.01 -14.84 -4.57
C ALA A 140 10.04 -15.90 -4.97
N SER A 141 10.43 -16.76 -4.03
CA SER A 141 11.58 -17.64 -4.12
C SER A 141 11.51 -18.72 -5.18
N ASP A 142 10.35 -19.25 -5.42
CA ASP A 142 10.10 -20.40 -6.27
C ASP A 142 10.04 -20.07 -7.77
N ASN A 143 10.24 -18.82 -8.14
CA ASN A 143 10.09 -18.32 -9.51
C ASN A 143 11.35 -17.70 -10.10
N PHE A 144 12.49 -18.20 -9.72
CA PHE A 144 13.75 -17.60 -10.08
C PHE A 144 14.47 -18.25 -11.27
N ASP A 145 13.87 -18.59 -12.31
CA ASP A 145 14.59 -18.74 -13.58
C ASP A 145 14.36 -17.48 -14.42
N PRO A 146 15.35 -16.59 -14.61
CA PRO A 146 15.16 -15.37 -15.40
C PRO A 146 14.64 -15.67 -16.81
N GLY A 147 15.02 -16.82 -17.39
CA GLY A 147 14.49 -17.27 -18.68
C GLY A 147 13.03 -17.67 -18.60
N GLN A 148 12.56 -18.18 -17.49
CA GLN A 148 11.19 -18.64 -17.31
C GLN A 148 10.24 -17.57 -16.77
N CYS A 149 10.73 -16.56 -16.07
CA CYS A 149 9.90 -15.45 -15.60
C CYS A 149 9.17 -14.73 -16.74
N PHE A 150 9.84 -14.58 -17.87
CA PHE A 150 9.26 -13.96 -19.06
C PHE A 150 8.48 -14.97 -19.92
N ALA A 151 8.99 -16.19 -20.04
CA ALA A 151 8.40 -17.21 -20.90
C ALA A 151 7.01 -17.67 -20.43
N LYS A 152 6.73 -17.59 -19.15
CA LYS A 152 5.44 -18.03 -18.62
C LYS A 152 4.34 -16.97 -18.70
N GLY A 153 4.66 -15.72 -19.02
CA GLY A 153 3.68 -14.63 -18.98
C GLY A 153 3.00 -14.52 -17.60
N ASN A 154 3.62 -15.08 -16.59
CA ASN A 154 3.00 -15.41 -15.32
C ASN A 154 2.94 -14.15 -14.46
N THR A 155 1.82 -13.48 -14.54
CA THR A 155 1.41 -12.49 -13.57
C THR A 155 0.84 -13.12 -12.30
N THR A 156 0.71 -14.45 -12.26
CA THR A 156 0.20 -15.21 -11.14
C THR A 156 1.35 -15.79 -10.35
N LEU A 157 1.32 -15.64 -9.05
CA LEU A 157 2.12 -16.46 -8.16
C LEU A 157 1.72 -17.92 -8.35
N ALA A 158 2.71 -18.81 -8.40
CA ALA A 158 2.45 -20.23 -8.64
C ALA A 158 1.70 -20.90 -7.48
N ASN A 159 1.68 -20.29 -6.32
CA ASN A 159 1.00 -20.78 -5.12
C ASN A 159 0.06 -19.73 -4.53
N PRO A 160 -1.26 -19.83 -4.78
CA PRO A 160 -2.24 -18.94 -4.18
C PRO A 160 -2.32 -19.02 -2.66
N ALA A 161 -1.84 -20.09 -2.04
CA ALA A 161 -1.82 -20.24 -0.58
C ALA A 161 -0.87 -19.27 0.12
N ILE A 162 0.07 -18.64 -0.60
CA ILE A 162 0.93 -17.56 -0.10
C ILE A 162 0.13 -16.37 0.47
N TYR A 163 -1.13 -16.25 0.11
CA TYR A 163 -1.93 -15.06 0.40
C TYR A 163 -2.75 -15.11 1.69
N ASP A 164 -2.73 -16.23 2.42
CA ASP A 164 -3.73 -16.45 3.48
C ASP A 164 -3.24 -16.29 4.93
N HIS A 165 -2.08 -15.68 5.17
CA HIS A 165 -1.41 -15.84 6.47
C HIS A 165 -1.03 -14.56 7.21
N GLY A 166 -1.98 -13.65 7.47
CA GLY A 166 -1.70 -12.50 8.32
C GLY A 166 -0.68 -11.53 7.73
N ILE A 167 0.17 -10.92 8.58
CA ILE A 167 1.16 -9.92 8.14
C ILE A 167 2.33 -10.55 7.39
N LEU A 168 2.79 -11.72 7.83
CA LEU A 168 3.85 -12.48 7.16
C LEU A 168 3.22 -13.60 6.36
N GLN A 169 3.55 -13.66 5.09
CA GLN A 169 2.94 -14.62 4.17
C GLN A 169 3.69 -15.94 4.10
N GLY A 170 4.96 -15.98 4.53
CA GLY A 170 5.75 -17.19 4.61
C GLY A 170 6.22 -17.78 3.28
N GLY A 171 5.84 -17.19 2.17
CA GLY A 171 6.20 -17.70 0.83
C GLY A 171 7.48 -17.08 0.27
N SER A 172 7.97 -16.00 0.85
CA SER A 172 9.20 -15.32 0.46
C SER A 172 9.77 -14.52 1.63
N ASP A 173 10.94 -14.90 2.10
CA ASP A 173 11.63 -14.19 3.18
C ASP A 173 11.89 -12.72 2.82
N ALA A 174 12.15 -12.43 1.55
CA ALA A 174 12.38 -11.07 1.08
C ALA A 174 11.11 -10.20 1.20
N LEU A 175 9.96 -10.73 0.86
CA LEU A 175 8.67 -10.02 0.94
C LEU A 175 8.19 -9.91 2.38
N ASP A 176 8.41 -10.93 3.20
CA ASP A 176 8.15 -10.88 4.63
C ASP A 176 9.03 -9.83 5.31
N ALA A 177 10.31 -9.76 4.97
CA ALA A 177 11.21 -8.73 5.46
C ALA A 177 10.77 -7.32 5.02
N GLN A 178 10.35 -7.14 3.75
CA GLN A 178 9.78 -5.87 3.28
C GLN A 178 8.53 -5.47 4.04
N THR A 179 7.67 -6.44 4.37
CA THR A 179 6.47 -6.22 5.17
C THR A 179 6.84 -5.73 6.57
N LEU A 180 7.82 -6.38 7.22
CA LEU A 180 8.34 -5.96 8.52
C LEU A 180 8.95 -4.55 8.46
N TRP A 181 9.70 -4.24 7.41
CA TRP A 181 10.27 -2.90 7.24
C TRP A 181 9.17 -1.84 7.07
N ALA A 182 8.19 -2.07 6.21
CA ALA A 182 7.08 -1.15 6.00
C ALA A 182 6.29 -0.90 7.29
N PHE A 183 6.04 -1.94 8.06
CA PHE A 183 5.39 -1.82 9.37
C PHE A 183 6.27 -1.09 10.39
N ALA A 184 7.52 -1.53 10.55
CA ALA A 184 8.36 -1.09 11.66
C ALA A 184 9.11 0.22 11.42
N ALA A 185 9.47 0.55 10.18
CA ALA A 185 10.37 1.65 9.86
C ALA A 185 9.72 2.81 9.11
N VAL A 186 8.74 2.55 8.22
CA VAL A 186 8.07 3.65 7.52
C VAL A 186 7.20 4.43 8.50
N ARG A 187 7.39 5.73 8.54
CA ARG A 187 6.69 6.65 9.46
C ARG A 187 6.21 7.87 8.70
N PRO A 188 5.04 8.40 9.08
CA PRO A 188 4.61 9.70 8.60
C PRO A 188 5.60 10.78 9.00
N LEU A 189 5.74 11.79 8.15
CA LEU A 189 6.53 12.97 8.44
C LEU A 189 5.82 13.81 9.51
N HIS A 190 6.60 14.32 10.44
CA HIS A 190 6.05 15.22 11.45
C HIS A 190 5.54 16.50 10.81
N GLN A 191 4.35 16.93 11.18
CA GLN A 191 3.70 18.12 10.65
C GLN A 191 3.79 19.29 11.63
N PRO A 192 3.82 20.54 11.13
CA PRO A 192 3.60 21.68 11.97
C PRO A 192 2.28 21.58 12.73
N GLN A 193 2.31 21.77 14.03
CA GLN A 193 1.12 21.71 14.87
C GLN A 193 0.63 23.14 15.15
N PRO A 194 -0.47 23.58 14.51
CA PRO A 194 -1.08 24.88 14.81
C PRO A 194 -1.59 24.93 16.26
N ALA A 195 -1.65 26.13 16.83
CA ALA A 195 -2.14 26.31 18.20
C ALA A 195 -3.60 25.89 18.40
N ASP A 196 -4.41 25.97 17.36
CA ASP A 196 -5.82 25.56 17.38
C ASP A 196 -6.24 24.96 16.02
N THR A 197 -6.76 23.77 16.06
CA THR A 197 -7.34 23.04 14.90
C THR A 197 -8.79 22.64 15.15
N THR A 198 -9.41 23.10 16.25
CA THR A 198 -10.73 22.60 16.71
C THR A 198 -11.82 22.79 15.68
N ALA A 199 -11.87 23.96 15.03
CA ALA A 199 -12.88 24.22 14.00
C ALA A 199 -12.69 23.30 12.79
N GLY A 200 -11.45 23.09 12.33
CA GLY A 200 -11.14 22.16 11.24
C GLY A 200 -11.42 20.71 11.59
N GLN A 201 -11.16 20.29 12.81
CA GLN A 201 -11.52 18.96 13.32
C GLN A 201 -13.04 18.74 13.31
N ALA A 202 -13.83 19.74 13.69
CA ALA A 202 -15.29 19.65 13.66
C ALA A 202 -15.81 19.51 12.22
N VAL A 203 -15.27 20.25 11.27
CA VAL A 203 -15.61 20.11 9.84
C VAL A 203 -15.21 18.73 9.33
N PHE A 204 -14.02 18.26 9.66
CA PHE A 204 -13.53 16.93 9.27
C PHE A 204 -14.40 15.81 9.83
N ALA A 205 -14.72 15.86 11.11
CA ALA A 205 -15.57 14.86 11.77
C ALA A 205 -16.95 14.73 11.10
N ALA A 206 -17.51 15.85 10.69
CA ALA A 206 -18.85 15.89 10.08
C ALA A 206 -18.88 15.43 8.61
N ASN A 207 -17.77 15.57 7.85
CA ASN A 207 -17.82 15.45 6.38
C ASN A 207 -16.79 14.43 5.83
N CYS A 208 -15.73 14.12 6.55
CA CYS A 208 -14.58 13.38 6.00
C CYS A 208 -14.26 12.09 6.78
N ALA A 209 -14.55 12.07 8.09
CA ALA A 209 -14.09 11.02 8.99
C ALA A 209 -14.63 9.64 8.63
N SER A 210 -15.84 9.52 8.07
CA SER A 210 -16.40 8.22 7.69
C SER A 210 -15.47 7.47 6.72
N CYS A 211 -14.88 8.17 5.77
CA CYS A 211 -13.95 7.61 4.80
C CYS A 211 -12.49 7.72 5.26
N HIS A 212 -12.10 8.85 5.83
CA HIS A 212 -10.71 9.17 6.17
C HIS A 212 -10.39 9.11 7.67
N GLY A 213 -11.23 8.48 8.48
CA GLY A 213 -10.94 8.17 9.88
C GLY A 213 -10.15 6.87 10.03
N GLY A 214 -10.06 6.40 11.29
CA GLY A 214 -9.31 5.22 11.67
C GLY A 214 -7.82 5.48 11.87
N PRO A 215 -7.09 4.52 12.46
CA PRO A 215 -5.69 4.71 12.86
C PRO A 215 -4.72 4.89 11.69
N LYS A 216 -5.15 4.58 10.48
CA LYS A 216 -4.41 4.79 9.22
C LYS A 216 -4.91 6.01 8.43
N TRP A 217 -5.84 6.81 8.99
CA TRP A 217 -6.50 7.90 8.30
C TRP A 217 -7.16 7.49 6.98
N THR A 218 -7.69 6.26 6.96
CA THR A 218 -8.46 5.66 5.87
C THR A 218 -9.34 4.54 6.42
N LYS A 219 -10.54 4.41 5.90
CA LYS A 219 -11.42 3.26 6.19
C LYS A 219 -10.98 1.96 5.51
N SER A 220 -10.04 2.05 4.57
CA SER A 220 -9.53 0.88 3.84
C SER A 220 -8.83 -0.08 4.80
N GLN A 221 -9.34 -1.30 4.89
CA GLN A 221 -8.92 -2.27 5.88
C GLN A 221 -9.15 -3.69 5.38
N ILE A 222 -8.24 -4.60 5.72
CA ILE A 222 -8.41 -6.04 5.53
C ILE A 222 -9.01 -6.61 6.81
N PHE A 223 -9.93 -7.57 6.67
CA PHE A 223 -10.55 -8.23 7.80
C PHE A 223 -10.00 -9.65 7.97
N TYR A 224 -9.93 -10.09 9.22
CA TYR A 224 -9.42 -11.39 9.62
C TYR A 224 -10.40 -12.07 10.58
N ARG A 225 -10.34 -13.39 10.67
CA ARG A 225 -11.00 -14.15 11.74
C ARG A 225 -9.98 -14.97 12.51
N ASP A 226 -10.31 -15.30 13.73
CA ASP A 226 -9.52 -16.22 14.52
C ASP A 226 -9.56 -17.62 13.86
N ASN A 227 -8.38 -18.19 13.69
CA ASN A 227 -8.21 -19.56 13.23
C ASN A 227 -7.11 -20.24 14.06
N PRO A 228 -7.48 -20.99 15.10
CA PRO A 228 -6.50 -21.61 16.00
C PRO A 228 -5.62 -22.66 15.32
N ALA A 229 -5.94 -23.07 14.10
CA ALA A 229 -5.15 -24.01 13.31
C ALA A 229 -4.27 -23.32 12.25
N ALA A 230 -4.27 -21.98 12.14
CA ALA A 230 -3.47 -21.30 11.14
C ALA A 230 -1.98 -21.43 11.46
N VAL A 231 -1.25 -22.00 10.53
CA VAL A 231 0.20 -22.07 10.51
C VAL A 231 0.70 -21.48 9.20
N ALA A 232 1.86 -20.86 9.22
CA ALA A 232 2.51 -20.39 8.01
C ALA A 232 2.87 -21.56 7.09
N GLU A 233 2.95 -21.31 5.80
CA GLU A 233 3.34 -22.30 4.81
C GLU A 233 4.74 -22.89 5.05
N ASN A 234 5.64 -22.09 5.60
CA ASN A 234 6.98 -22.55 5.97
C ASN A 234 7.06 -23.20 7.35
N GLY A 235 5.92 -23.48 8.01
CA GLY A 235 5.87 -24.04 9.35
C GLY A 235 6.18 -23.03 10.45
N ALA A 236 6.45 -21.76 10.14
CA ALA A 236 6.52 -20.71 11.15
C ALA A 236 5.13 -20.45 11.71
N THR A 237 5.03 -20.25 12.99
CA THR A 237 3.79 -19.78 13.62
C THR A 237 3.64 -18.31 13.22
N LEU A 238 2.82 -18.05 12.25
CA LEU A 238 2.27 -16.72 12.04
C LEU A 238 1.37 -16.41 13.22
N ASP A 239 1.10 -15.13 13.41
CA ASP A 239 0.22 -14.66 14.49
C ASP A 239 -0.86 -15.72 14.81
N PRO A 240 -0.67 -16.52 15.87
CA PRO A 240 -1.36 -17.79 15.99
C PRO A 240 -2.85 -17.55 16.07
N GLY A 241 -3.56 -18.12 15.14
CA GLY A 241 -4.98 -18.11 15.19
C GLY A 241 -5.69 -17.09 14.29
N VAL A 242 -5.00 -16.41 13.39
CA VAL A 242 -5.66 -15.42 12.52
C VAL A 242 -5.66 -15.87 11.06
N THR A 243 -6.83 -15.93 10.46
CA THR A 243 -7.00 -16.15 9.02
C THR A 243 -7.59 -14.92 8.37
N ARG A 244 -6.96 -14.43 7.32
CA ARG A 244 -7.50 -13.36 6.52
C ARG A 244 -8.80 -13.77 5.84
N LEU A 245 -9.75 -12.85 5.82
CA LEU A 245 -11.08 -13.04 5.27
C LEU A 245 -11.40 -12.11 4.11
N ALA A 246 -10.47 -11.27 3.76
CA ALA A 246 -10.63 -10.59 2.50
C ALA A 246 -10.81 -11.63 1.39
N PRO A 247 -11.56 -11.33 0.35
CA PRO A 247 -11.67 -12.22 -0.79
C PRO A 247 -10.26 -12.62 -1.22
N ALA A 248 -10.12 -13.85 -1.67
CA ALA A 248 -8.86 -14.34 -2.21
C ALA A 248 -8.30 -13.30 -3.18
N PRO A 249 -7.01 -12.99 -3.11
CA PRO A 249 -6.45 -11.95 -3.96
C PRO A 249 -6.71 -12.29 -5.42
N PRO A 250 -7.07 -11.29 -6.21
CA PRO A 250 -7.29 -11.52 -7.63
C PRO A 250 -5.98 -11.95 -8.28
N VAL A 251 -6.05 -13.05 -8.97
CA VAL A 251 -4.94 -13.66 -9.71
C VAL A 251 -4.43 -12.74 -10.83
N ALA A 252 -5.28 -11.85 -11.32
CA ALA A 252 -4.97 -10.86 -12.35
C ALA A 252 -5.48 -9.47 -11.97
N ALA A 253 -4.70 -8.44 -12.26
CA ALA A 253 -5.13 -7.06 -12.14
C ALA A 253 -6.10 -6.73 -13.29
N THR A 254 -7.37 -6.99 -13.09
CA THR A 254 -8.44 -6.60 -14.00
C THR A 254 -9.52 -5.84 -13.25
N PRO A 255 -10.29 -4.95 -13.90
CA PRO A 255 -11.38 -4.23 -13.24
C PRO A 255 -12.43 -5.14 -12.60
N ALA A 256 -12.58 -6.37 -13.09
CA ALA A 256 -13.48 -7.36 -12.49
C ALA A 256 -12.99 -7.86 -11.12
N ASN A 257 -11.71 -7.64 -10.81
CA ASN A 257 -11.05 -8.11 -9.60
C ASN A 257 -10.78 -6.98 -8.59
N GLU A 258 -11.35 -5.78 -8.81
CA GLU A 258 -11.33 -4.72 -7.80
C GLU A 258 -12.11 -5.18 -6.55
N PHE A 259 -11.52 -5.01 -5.38
CA PHE A 259 -12.23 -5.19 -4.12
C PHE A 259 -13.17 -4.02 -3.89
N PHE A 260 -14.32 -4.05 -4.54
CA PHE A 260 -15.28 -2.95 -4.46
C PHE A 260 -15.92 -2.85 -3.09
N SER A 261 -16.37 -3.97 -2.55
CA SER A 261 -17.03 -4.03 -1.25
C SER A 261 -16.87 -5.40 -0.60
N PHE A 262 -17.06 -5.42 0.71
CA PHE A 262 -17.15 -6.64 1.48
C PHE A 262 -18.49 -6.68 2.23
N THR A 263 -19.19 -7.80 2.15
CA THR A 263 -20.47 -8.01 2.83
C THR A 263 -20.38 -9.16 3.80
N CYS A 264 -20.81 -8.91 5.02
CA CYS A 264 -20.93 -9.90 6.07
C CYS A 264 -22.35 -9.86 6.62
N ASN A 265 -23.12 -10.94 6.45
CA ASN A 265 -24.56 -10.97 6.69
C ASN A 265 -25.25 -9.81 5.94
N ASN A 266 -25.85 -8.88 6.68
CA ASN A 266 -26.53 -7.70 6.11
C ASN A 266 -25.70 -6.41 6.21
N LEU A 267 -24.44 -6.51 6.65
CA LEU A 267 -23.53 -5.38 6.76
C LEU A 267 -22.62 -5.35 5.54
N THR A 268 -22.45 -4.19 4.97
CA THR A 268 -21.56 -3.99 3.80
C THR A 268 -20.68 -2.79 4.05
N ILE A 269 -19.37 -2.98 3.79
CA ILE A 269 -18.42 -1.87 3.68
C ILE A 269 -17.96 -1.75 2.23
N LYS A 270 -17.90 -0.53 1.73
CA LYS A 270 -17.31 -0.24 0.43
C LYS A 270 -15.85 0.13 0.61
N TYR A 271 -14.99 -0.40 -0.21
CA TYR A 271 -13.57 -0.04 -0.27
C TYR A 271 -13.30 1.05 -1.29
N LEU A 272 -14.00 0.99 -2.43
CA LEU A 272 -13.87 1.98 -3.48
C LEU A 272 -14.95 3.06 -3.32
N GLU A 273 -14.51 4.32 -3.32
CA GLU A 273 -15.41 5.47 -3.28
C GLU A 273 -15.27 6.30 -4.55
N ASP A 274 -16.41 6.52 -5.19
CA ASP A 274 -16.48 7.42 -6.32
C ASP A 274 -16.74 8.85 -5.82
N VAL A 275 -15.67 9.62 -5.76
CA VAL A 275 -15.73 11.05 -5.40
C VAL A 275 -15.67 11.96 -6.63
N GLY A 276 -15.95 11.40 -7.82
CA GLY A 276 -16.04 12.13 -9.08
C GLY A 276 -14.69 12.53 -9.68
N THR A 277 -13.59 11.88 -9.27
CA THR A 277 -12.26 12.20 -9.78
C THR A 277 -11.85 11.36 -10.98
N PHE A 278 -12.56 10.28 -11.30
CA PHE A 278 -12.40 9.52 -12.52
C PHE A 278 -12.99 10.29 -13.71
N ASP A 279 -12.21 10.46 -14.75
CA ASP A 279 -12.65 11.17 -15.95
C ASP A 279 -12.75 10.21 -17.14
N ILE A 280 -13.96 9.78 -17.42
CA ILE A 280 -14.28 8.88 -18.52
C ILE A 280 -13.96 9.48 -19.90
N SER A 281 -13.85 10.79 -20.01
CA SER A 281 -13.53 11.48 -21.25
C SER A 281 -12.02 11.59 -21.51
N ASP A 282 -11.19 11.33 -20.48
CA ASP A 282 -9.74 11.36 -20.63
C ASP A 282 -9.23 10.04 -21.23
N PRO A 283 -8.65 10.06 -22.42
CA PRO A 283 -8.10 8.85 -23.05
C PRO A 283 -7.02 8.15 -22.20
N LEU A 284 -6.33 8.86 -21.33
CA LEU A 284 -5.34 8.25 -20.42
C LEU A 284 -6.01 7.41 -19.34
N GLU A 285 -7.18 7.80 -18.85
CA GLU A 285 -7.92 7.04 -17.83
C GLU A 285 -8.44 5.70 -18.37
N ILE A 286 -8.84 5.68 -19.61
CA ILE A 286 -9.43 4.49 -20.23
C ILE A 286 -8.44 3.70 -21.09
N ARG A 287 -7.24 4.18 -21.28
CA ARG A 287 -6.13 3.80 -22.13
C ARG A 287 -6.26 2.46 -22.89
N ASP A 288 -6.02 1.32 -22.21
CA ASP A 288 -6.07 -0.01 -22.83
C ASP A 288 -7.43 -0.68 -22.69
N ASN A 289 -8.40 0.03 -22.16
CA ASN A 289 -9.75 -0.49 -21.99
C ASN A 289 -10.61 -0.02 -23.16
N ALA A 290 -11.12 -0.96 -23.94
CA ALA A 290 -11.95 -0.67 -25.10
C ALA A 290 -13.26 0.06 -24.77
N ALA A 291 -13.64 0.10 -23.51
CA ALA A 291 -14.82 0.80 -23.02
C ALA A 291 -14.58 1.34 -21.61
N ALA A 292 -15.08 2.53 -21.37
CA ALA A 292 -15.09 3.14 -20.04
C ALA A 292 -15.75 2.24 -18.97
N SER A 293 -16.65 1.35 -19.37
CA SER A 293 -17.30 0.38 -18.48
C SER A 293 -16.35 -0.66 -17.91
N THR A 294 -15.17 -0.84 -18.45
CA THR A 294 -14.15 -1.80 -18.01
C THR A 294 -12.90 -1.11 -17.46
N ALA A 295 -12.85 0.22 -17.41
CA ALA A 295 -11.70 0.96 -16.91
C ALA A 295 -11.58 0.84 -15.39
N PHE A 296 -10.36 0.73 -14.89
CA PHE A 296 -10.07 0.91 -13.46
C PHE A 296 -10.42 2.33 -13.02
N GLY A 297 -11.07 2.45 -11.86
CA GLY A 297 -11.53 3.73 -11.31
C GLY A 297 -12.98 4.07 -11.62
N ARG A 298 -13.66 3.37 -12.52
CA ARG A 298 -15.08 3.57 -12.79
C ARG A 298 -15.99 3.32 -11.56
N ASN A 299 -15.53 2.48 -10.65
CA ASN A 299 -16.20 2.18 -9.39
C ASN A 299 -15.73 3.08 -8.24
N GLY A 300 -14.91 4.09 -8.56
CA GLY A 300 -14.20 4.91 -7.59
C GLY A 300 -12.80 4.38 -7.27
N PHE A 301 -12.23 4.93 -6.21
CA PHE A 301 -10.88 4.62 -5.80
C PHE A 301 -10.82 4.22 -4.32
N ASN A 302 -9.86 3.37 -4.00
CA ASN A 302 -9.54 3.02 -2.63
C ASN A 302 -9.15 4.28 -1.85
N VAL A 303 -9.83 4.52 -0.74
CA VAL A 303 -9.63 5.71 0.07
C VAL A 303 -8.17 5.80 0.53
N PRO A 304 -7.43 6.85 0.14
CA PRO A 304 -6.04 7.01 0.55
C PRO A 304 -5.94 7.44 2.02
N SER A 305 -4.81 7.13 2.65
CA SER A 305 -4.44 7.72 3.92
C SER A 305 -4.24 9.23 3.79
N LEU A 306 -4.58 9.97 4.84
CA LEU A 306 -4.29 11.40 4.96
C LEU A 306 -3.08 11.69 5.85
N LEU A 307 -2.36 10.67 6.31
CA LEU A 307 -1.13 10.90 7.05
C LEU A 307 -0.19 11.78 6.23
N ASP A 308 0.39 12.79 6.88
CA ASP A 308 1.30 13.81 6.31
C ASP A 308 0.91 14.33 4.91
N ILE A 309 -0.39 14.39 4.64
CA ILE A 309 -0.95 14.80 3.35
C ILE A 309 -0.40 16.14 2.84
N ASN A 310 0.02 17.03 3.75
CA ASN A 310 0.61 18.31 3.42
C ASN A 310 1.87 18.22 2.53
N TYR A 311 2.61 17.12 2.59
CA TYR A 311 3.85 16.91 1.83
C TYR A 311 3.66 16.06 0.56
N HIS A 312 2.46 15.56 0.32
CA HIS A 312 2.22 14.59 -0.75
C HIS A 312 1.54 15.16 -2.00
N SER A 313 1.87 16.40 -2.37
CA SER A 313 1.51 16.94 -3.68
C SER A 313 2.21 16.13 -4.82
N PRO A 314 1.58 15.99 -6.00
CA PRO A 314 0.20 16.35 -6.37
C PRO A 314 -0.82 15.37 -5.79
N TYR A 315 -2.08 15.78 -5.70
CA TYR A 315 -3.16 15.03 -5.03
C TYR A 315 -4.08 14.33 -6.02
N LEU A 316 -4.91 13.42 -5.47
CA LEU A 316 -5.83 12.53 -6.18
C LEU A 316 -5.08 11.43 -6.97
N HIS A 317 -5.83 10.49 -7.54
CA HIS A 317 -5.24 9.27 -8.13
C HIS A 317 -4.31 9.51 -9.33
N ARG A 318 -4.49 10.62 -10.05
CA ARG A 318 -3.67 11.00 -11.20
C ARG A 318 -2.96 12.35 -11.03
N GLY A 319 -2.92 12.92 -9.83
CA GLY A 319 -2.23 14.17 -9.57
C GLY A 319 -2.90 15.42 -10.15
N GLN A 320 -4.23 15.41 -10.32
CA GLN A 320 -4.97 16.53 -10.92
C GLN A 320 -4.91 17.82 -10.11
N ALA A 321 -4.71 17.72 -8.79
CA ALA A 321 -4.64 18.86 -7.89
C ALA A 321 -3.22 19.07 -7.39
N GLN A 322 -2.66 20.27 -7.59
CA GLN A 322 -1.31 20.60 -7.16
C GLN A 322 -1.25 21.07 -5.70
N THR A 323 -2.36 21.50 -5.13
CA THR A 323 -2.50 21.94 -3.75
C THR A 323 -3.72 21.31 -3.09
N LEU A 324 -3.78 21.31 -1.76
CA LEU A 324 -4.96 20.80 -1.04
C LEU A 324 -6.21 21.64 -1.35
N GLU A 325 -6.05 22.95 -1.54
CA GLU A 325 -7.12 23.84 -1.95
C GLU A 325 -7.70 23.45 -3.32
N ALA A 326 -6.84 23.00 -4.24
CA ALA A 326 -7.27 22.56 -5.57
C ALA A 326 -7.98 21.19 -5.56
N VAL A 327 -7.88 20.42 -4.47
CA VAL A 327 -8.67 19.20 -4.28
C VAL A 327 -10.15 19.53 -4.07
N PHE A 328 -10.47 20.61 -3.39
CA PHE A 328 -11.82 20.90 -2.92
C PHE A 328 -12.89 20.98 -4.01
N PRO A 329 -12.64 21.62 -5.17
CA PRO A 329 -13.60 21.61 -6.26
C PRO A 329 -13.68 20.30 -7.04
N LEU A 330 -12.73 19.36 -6.83
CA LEU A 330 -12.65 18.10 -7.56
C LEU A 330 -13.16 16.91 -6.74
N HIS A 331 -13.18 17.04 -5.41
CA HIS A 331 -13.54 15.97 -4.51
C HIS A 331 -14.98 16.07 -4.08
N GLY A 332 -15.81 15.12 -4.51
CA GLY A 332 -17.21 15.01 -4.10
C GLY A 332 -17.38 14.60 -2.64
N LEU A 333 -18.43 15.11 -2.03
CA LEU A 333 -18.92 14.69 -0.72
C LEU A 333 -20.23 13.92 -0.92
N GLY A 334 -20.20 12.63 -0.70
CA GLY A 334 -21.35 11.75 -0.89
C GLY A 334 -21.16 10.75 -2.04
N PRO A 335 -22.14 9.87 -2.26
CA PRO A 335 -22.05 8.88 -3.32
C PRO A 335 -21.98 9.58 -4.68
N GLY A 336 -20.81 9.54 -5.30
CA GLY A 336 -20.59 10.03 -6.65
C GLY A 336 -21.34 9.20 -7.68
N GLY A 337 -21.63 9.80 -8.81
CA GLY A 337 -22.15 9.10 -9.98
C GLY A 337 -21.00 8.68 -10.88
N SER A 338 -21.02 7.45 -11.35
CA SER A 338 -19.96 6.82 -12.16
C SER A 338 -19.48 7.71 -13.31
N GLY A 339 -18.27 8.26 -13.18
CA GLY A 339 -17.54 8.90 -14.28
C GLY A 339 -17.92 10.34 -14.61
N PHE A 340 -18.62 11.06 -13.74
CA PHE A 340 -18.97 12.46 -13.93
C PHE A 340 -18.45 13.31 -12.76
N PRO A 341 -18.09 14.58 -13.02
CA PRO A 341 -17.78 15.50 -11.94
C PRO A 341 -18.90 15.53 -10.90
N PRO A 342 -18.57 15.49 -9.61
CA PRO A 342 -19.59 15.46 -8.57
C PRO A 342 -20.37 16.77 -8.56
N THR A 343 -21.68 16.70 -8.39
CA THR A 343 -22.55 17.89 -8.28
C THR A 343 -22.33 18.61 -6.94
N THR A 344 -21.91 17.89 -5.93
CA THR A 344 -21.58 18.41 -4.60
C THR A 344 -20.14 18.10 -4.27
N THR A 345 -19.35 19.14 -4.09
CA THR A 345 -17.92 19.03 -3.75
C THR A 345 -17.64 19.71 -2.41
N ILE A 346 -16.43 19.51 -1.89
CA ILE A 346 -15.97 20.24 -0.70
C ILE A 346 -16.16 21.74 -0.92
N ALA A 347 -15.79 22.26 -2.10
CA ALA A 347 -15.89 23.68 -2.42
C ALA A 347 -17.33 24.21 -2.48
N THR A 348 -18.30 23.37 -2.84
CA THR A 348 -19.71 23.81 -2.96
C THR A 348 -20.50 23.59 -1.68
N GLN A 349 -20.10 22.67 -0.83
CA GLN A 349 -20.82 22.32 0.40
C GLN A 349 -20.34 23.11 1.62
N LEU A 350 -19.05 23.39 1.70
CA LEU A 350 -18.46 24.09 2.83
C LEU A 350 -18.32 25.59 2.55
N THR A 351 -18.59 26.41 3.55
CA THR A 351 -18.30 27.85 3.48
C THR A 351 -16.80 28.10 3.35
N ALA A 352 -16.39 29.27 2.87
CA ALA A 352 -14.99 29.64 2.74
C ALA A 352 -14.22 29.54 4.07
N GLN A 353 -14.88 29.90 5.20
CA GLN A 353 -14.28 29.76 6.52
C GLN A 353 -14.08 28.29 6.89
N GLN A 354 -15.07 27.43 6.68
CA GLN A 354 -14.95 25.99 6.93
C GLN A 354 -13.86 25.34 6.08
N GLN A 355 -13.70 25.76 4.84
CA GLN A 355 -12.62 25.30 3.97
C GLN A 355 -11.25 25.71 4.52
N ALA A 356 -11.11 26.96 4.98
CA ALA A 356 -9.87 27.44 5.58
C ALA A 356 -9.53 26.68 6.88
N ASP A 357 -10.50 26.47 7.76
CA ASP A 357 -10.35 25.73 9.00
C ASP A 357 -9.97 24.26 8.73
N LEU A 358 -10.64 23.64 7.76
CA LEU A 358 -10.32 22.26 7.32
C LEU A 358 -8.89 22.14 6.81
N LEU A 359 -8.41 23.12 6.02
CA LEU A 359 -7.03 23.12 5.51
C LEU A 359 -6.00 23.20 6.63
N VAL A 360 -6.25 24.03 7.64
CA VAL A 360 -5.35 24.12 8.82
C VAL A 360 -5.25 22.75 9.50
N PHE A 361 -6.37 22.06 9.67
CA PHE A 361 -6.38 20.74 10.28
C PHE A 361 -5.71 19.69 9.37
N LEU A 362 -6.06 19.61 8.09
CA LEU A 362 -5.47 18.64 7.15
C LEU A 362 -3.94 18.75 7.11
N LYS A 363 -3.42 19.97 7.12
CA LYS A 363 -1.98 20.23 7.11
C LYS A 363 -1.26 19.86 8.42
N SER A 364 -1.99 19.54 9.48
CA SER A 364 -1.45 19.12 10.78
C SER A 364 -1.51 17.61 11.02
N ILE A 365 -2.12 16.85 10.11
CA ILE A 365 -2.29 15.41 10.31
C ILE A 365 -0.95 14.69 10.17
N ASP A 366 -0.55 14.02 11.25
CA ASP A 366 0.64 13.17 11.30
C ASP A 366 0.41 11.96 12.24
N GLY A 367 1.46 11.20 12.51
CA GLY A 367 1.40 10.02 13.38
C GLY A 367 1.04 10.30 14.85
N THR A 368 1.01 11.56 15.28
CA THR A 368 0.64 11.97 16.65
C THR A 368 -0.78 12.52 16.74
N THR A 369 -1.40 12.82 15.59
CA THR A 369 -2.75 13.40 15.55
C THR A 369 -3.80 12.35 15.95
N PRO A 370 -4.66 12.61 16.96
CA PRO A 370 -5.74 11.72 17.32
C PRO A 370 -6.69 11.51 16.15
N HIS A 371 -6.90 10.26 15.77
CA HIS A 371 -7.80 9.92 14.67
C HIS A 371 -9.26 9.91 15.09
N PHE A 372 -10.14 10.11 14.12
CA PHE A 372 -11.60 9.95 14.25
C PHE A 372 -11.99 8.51 13.90
N ARG A 373 -13.17 8.08 14.31
CA ARG A 373 -13.74 6.81 13.85
C ARG A 373 -14.06 6.88 12.37
N SER A 374 -13.85 5.77 11.68
CA SER A 374 -14.21 5.57 10.28
C SER A 374 -15.39 4.60 10.14
N GLU A 375 -16.00 4.55 8.96
CA GLU A 375 -16.97 3.51 8.61
C GLU A 375 -16.37 2.09 8.74
N GLY A 376 -15.06 1.96 8.52
CA GLY A 376 -14.34 0.69 8.73
C GLY A 376 -14.35 0.24 10.19
N ASP A 377 -14.18 1.17 11.13
CA ASP A 377 -14.27 0.89 12.57
C ASP A 377 -15.68 0.52 12.97
N ASP A 378 -16.68 1.22 12.46
CA ASP A 378 -18.09 0.95 12.76
C ASP A 378 -18.53 -0.39 12.19
N PHE A 379 -18.11 -0.71 10.96
CA PHE A 379 -18.34 -2.00 10.35
C PHE A 379 -17.70 -3.13 11.17
N ARG A 380 -16.44 -2.97 11.58
CA ARG A 380 -15.71 -3.92 12.41
C ARG A 380 -16.45 -4.21 13.71
N ASP A 381 -16.87 -3.17 14.42
CA ASP A 381 -17.55 -3.32 15.71
C ASP A 381 -18.94 -3.97 15.53
N ALA A 382 -19.66 -3.63 14.47
CA ALA A 382 -20.95 -4.24 14.16
C ALA A 382 -20.82 -5.73 13.78
N VAL A 383 -19.78 -6.10 13.04
CA VAL A 383 -19.49 -7.51 12.71
C VAL A 383 -19.13 -8.31 13.96
N ARG A 384 -18.31 -7.74 14.85
CA ARG A 384 -17.98 -8.36 16.15
C ARG A 384 -19.22 -8.61 16.99
N ALA A 385 -20.11 -7.65 17.05
CA ALA A 385 -21.35 -7.77 17.82
C ALA A 385 -22.27 -8.89 17.32
N GLN A 386 -22.23 -9.23 16.05
CA GLN A 386 -23.02 -10.32 15.46
C GLN A 386 -22.46 -11.72 15.75
N GLY A 387 -21.16 -11.85 16.03
CA GLY A 387 -20.50 -13.10 16.44
C GLY A 387 -20.43 -14.21 15.38
N THR A 388 -20.96 -13.99 14.19
CA THR A 388 -21.10 -15.04 13.14
C THR A 388 -20.27 -14.78 11.90
N CYS A 389 -19.76 -13.56 11.77
CA CYS A 389 -18.91 -13.18 10.66
C CYS A 389 -17.44 -13.18 11.04
N PRO A 390 -16.58 -13.12 10.02
CA PRO A 390 -15.16 -12.91 10.20
C PRO A 390 -14.88 -11.79 11.20
N MET A 391 -14.10 -12.12 12.21
CA MET A 391 -13.67 -11.14 13.20
C MET A 391 -12.57 -10.27 12.60
N PRO A 392 -12.70 -8.93 12.60
CA PRO A 392 -11.58 -8.06 12.25
C PRO A 392 -10.46 -8.19 13.29
N PRO A 393 -9.22 -7.80 12.93
CA PRO A 393 -8.09 -7.88 13.83
C PRO A 393 -8.39 -7.16 15.16
N PRO A 394 -7.86 -7.65 16.27
CA PRO A 394 -7.98 -6.95 17.55
C PRO A 394 -7.37 -5.55 17.42
N SER A 395 -8.05 -4.59 18.01
CA SER A 395 -7.61 -3.18 18.03
C SER A 395 -6.43 -3.00 18.95
#